data_a372517c06b8f39a4c7dce13a1308e15
#
_entry.id   a372517c06b8f39a4c7dce13a1308e15
#
_cell.length_a   1.000
_cell.length_b   1.000
_cell.length_c   1.000
_cell.angle_alpha   90.00
_cell.angle_beta   90.00
_cell.angle_gamma   90.00
#
_symmetry.space_group_name_H-M   'P 1'
#
loop_
_entity.id
_entity.type
_entity.pdbx_description
1 polymer ?
#
loop_
_entity_poly.entity_id
_entity_poly.type
_entity_poly.pdbx_seq_one_letter_code
_entity_poly.pdbx_strand_id
1 'polypeptide(L)'
;MTLKRLNEVMRNPKLYAQTKAIYSYLYVRADHKTNLAYPPKKQLLEELNLTEGLFTQGLAILENQGYIKTGTAEGKDKETNKTYTYTTYQLLD
;
A
#
# COMPACT_ATOMS: atom_id res chain seq x y z
N MET A 1 -11.13 -6.74 -3.55
CA MET A 1 -10.67 -6.52 -2.16
C MET A 1 -11.76 -6.93 -1.19
N THR A 2 -11.50 -7.89 -0.34
CA THR A 2 -12.50 -8.43 0.58
C THR A 2 -11.93 -8.55 1.99
N LEU A 3 -12.82 -8.58 2.96
CA LEU A 3 -12.47 -8.81 4.36
C LEU A 3 -11.78 -10.18 4.51
N LYS A 4 -12.17 -11.14 3.69
CA LYS A 4 -11.54 -12.45 3.66
C LYS A 4 -10.04 -12.34 3.35
N ARG A 5 -9.67 -11.51 2.37
CA ARG A 5 -8.27 -11.33 1.98
C ARG A 5 -7.47 -10.66 3.11
N LEU A 6 -8.07 -9.67 3.77
CA LEU A 6 -7.44 -9.04 4.92
C LEU A 6 -7.19 -10.06 6.03
N ASN A 7 -8.16 -10.92 6.31
CA ASN A 7 -8.01 -11.98 7.31
C ASN A 7 -6.89 -12.95 6.94
N GLU A 8 -6.76 -13.30 5.66
CA GLU A 8 -5.68 -14.17 5.19
C GLU A 8 -4.30 -13.56 5.49
N VAL A 9 -4.15 -12.26 5.22
CA VAL A 9 -2.89 -11.56 5.50
C VAL A 9 -2.62 -11.54 7.00
N MET A 10 -3.62 -11.18 7.80
CA MET A 10 -3.45 -11.04 9.24
C MET A 10 -3.15 -12.38 9.92
N ARG A 11 -3.63 -13.48 9.38
CA ARG A 11 -3.42 -14.82 9.92
C ARG A 11 -2.21 -15.55 9.36
N ASN A 12 -1.57 -15.00 8.35
CA ASN A 12 -0.42 -15.64 7.70
C ASN A 12 0.81 -15.58 8.62
N PRO A 13 1.26 -16.72 9.21
CA PRO A 13 2.38 -16.70 10.15
C PRO A 13 3.73 -16.43 9.48
N LYS A 14 3.79 -16.46 8.16
CA LYS A 14 5.02 -16.18 7.41
C LYS A 14 5.25 -14.69 7.21
N LEU A 15 4.25 -13.85 7.51
CA LEU A 15 4.36 -12.40 7.36
C LEU A 15 4.74 -11.77 8.70
N TYR A 16 5.68 -10.83 8.65
CA TYR A 16 6.07 -10.06 9.84
C TYR A 16 4.96 -9.07 10.22
N ALA A 17 4.96 -8.65 11.48
CA ALA A 17 3.97 -7.71 11.99
C ALA A 17 3.95 -6.41 11.18
N GLN A 18 5.12 -5.87 10.83
CA GLN A 18 5.20 -4.64 10.03
C GLN A 18 4.64 -4.82 8.63
N THR A 19 4.79 -6.02 8.03
CA THR A 19 4.22 -6.32 6.72
C THR A 19 2.70 -6.33 6.78
N LYS A 20 2.14 -6.95 7.83
CA LYS A 20 0.70 -6.96 8.06
C LYS A 20 0.16 -5.55 8.30
N ALA A 21 0.92 -4.72 9.04
CA ALA A 21 0.53 -3.34 9.30
C ALA A 21 0.47 -2.54 7.99
N ILE A 22 1.43 -2.72 7.08
CA ILE A 22 1.44 -2.06 5.78
C ILE A 22 0.19 -2.43 4.99
N TYR A 23 -0.14 -3.71 4.93
CA TYR A 23 -1.33 -4.17 4.19
C TYR A 23 -2.61 -3.58 4.79
N SER A 24 -2.76 -3.62 6.11
CA SER A 24 -3.92 -3.06 6.80
C SER A 24 -4.07 -1.57 6.54
N TYR A 25 -2.95 -0.83 6.55
CA TYR A 25 -2.94 0.59 6.28
C TYR A 25 -3.46 0.89 4.87
N LEU A 26 -2.96 0.14 3.90
CA LEU A 26 -3.41 0.29 2.51
C LEU A 26 -4.87 -0.11 2.35
N TYR A 27 -5.29 -1.19 3.02
CA TYR A 27 -6.66 -1.67 2.96
C TYR A 27 -7.67 -0.60 3.41
N VAL A 28 -7.37 0.07 4.52
CA VAL A 28 -8.26 1.10 5.06
C VAL A 28 -8.39 2.30 4.11
N ARG A 29 -7.34 2.59 3.35
CA ARG A 29 -7.29 3.76 2.46
C ARG A 29 -7.65 3.45 1.02
N ALA A 30 -7.81 2.19 0.67
CA ALA A 30 -8.10 1.83 -0.71
C ALA A 30 -9.52 2.22 -1.12
N ASP A 31 -9.66 2.66 -2.36
CA ASP A 31 -10.95 2.90 -2.96
C ASP A 31 -11.64 1.56 -3.22
N HIS A 32 -12.87 1.41 -2.75
CA HIS A 32 -13.61 0.15 -2.88
C HIS A 32 -13.94 -0.23 -4.33
N LYS A 33 -13.98 0.74 -5.23
CA LYS A 33 -14.30 0.48 -6.63
C LYS A 33 -13.09 0.04 -7.43
N THR A 34 -11.91 0.61 -7.14
CA THR A 34 -10.70 0.38 -7.91
C THR A 34 -9.70 -0.50 -7.19
N ASN A 35 -9.84 -0.68 -5.89
CA ASN A 35 -8.89 -1.38 -5.01
C ASN A 35 -7.51 -0.70 -4.98
N LEU A 36 -7.47 0.60 -5.29
CA LEU A 36 -6.24 1.37 -5.30
C LEU A 36 -6.12 2.23 -4.05
N ALA A 37 -4.92 2.23 -3.46
CA ALA A 37 -4.54 3.15 -2.42
C ALA A 37 -3.32 3.92 -2.89
N TYR A 38 -3.22 5.19 -2.50
CA TYR A 38 -2.08 6.02 -2.91
C TYR A 38 -1.69 7.02 -1.83
N PRO A 39 -1.47 6.55 -0.58
CA PRO A 39 -1.05 7.46 0.48
C PRO A 39 0.36 7.98 0.21
N PRO A 40 0.66 9.23 0.59
CA PRO A 40 2.03 9.70 0.52
C PRO A 40 2.95 8.83 1.37
N LYS A 41 4.10 8.46 0.81
CA LYS A 41 5.05 7.58 1.49
C LYS A 41 5.46 8.13 2.86
N LYS A 42 5.75 9.42 2.93
CA LYS A 42 6.17 10.07 4.16
C LYS A 42 5.11 9.91 5.26
N GLN A 43 3.84 10.14 4.92
CA GLN A 43 2.74 10.00 5.87
C GLN A 43 2.61 8.55 6.35
N LEU A 44 2.70 7.60 5.43
CA LEU A 44 2.62 6.18 5.77
C LEU A 44 3.73 5.78 6.75
N LEU A 45 4.97 6.19 6.46
CA LEU A 45 6.10 5.86 7.32
C LEU A 45 5.95 6.47 8.72
N GLU A 46 5.46 7.71 8.81
CA GLU A 46 5.24 8.38 10.09
C GLU A 46 4.14 7.70 10.90
N GLU A 47 3.00 7.43 10.26
CA GLU A 47 1.86 6.85 10.96
C GLU A 47 2.11 5.42 11.42
N LEU A 48 2.86 4.63 10.63
CA LEU A 48 3.21 3.26 11.00
C LEU A 48 4.51 3.16 11.80
N ASN A 49 5.21 4.30 11.97
CA ASN A 49 6.51 4.32 12.65
C ASN A 49 7.49 3.33 12.03
N LEU A 50 7.60 3.36 10.72
CA LEU A 50 8.48 2.47 9.95
C LEU A 50 9.62 3.23 9.31
N THR A 51 10.76 2.56 9.18
CA THR A 51 11.87 3.06 8.35
C THR A 51 11.59 2.72 6.89
N GLU A 52 12.27 3.42 5.97
CA GLU A 52 12.15 3.12 4.55
C GLU A 52 12.55 1.69 4.24
N GLY A 53 13.60 1.18 4.89
CA GLY A 53 14.06 -0.19 4.66
C GLY A 53 13.01 -1.22 5.01
N LEU A 54 12.37 -1.07 6.17
CA LEU A 54 11.31 -1.98 6.60
C LEU A 54 10.11 -1.89 5.68
N PHE A 55 9.76 -0.70 5.23
CA PHE A 55 8.67 -0.49 4.30
C PHE A 55 8.94 -1.17 2.96
N THR A 56 10.12 -0.94 2.39
CA THR A 56 10.53 -1.55 1.12
C THR A 56 10.50 -3.07 1.20
N GLN A 57 11.03 -3.62 2.30
CA GLN A 57 11.04 -5.07 2.53
C GLN A 57 9.63 -5.61 2.62
N GLY A 58 8.75 -4.93 3.37
CA GLY A 58 7.36 -5.35 3.53
C GLY A 58 6.59 -5.32 2.21
N LEU A 59 6.79 -4.27 1.40
CA LEU A 59 6.17 -4.19 0.08
C LEU A 59 6.60 -5.33 -0.82
N ALA A 60 7.90 -5.65 -0.84
CA ALA A 60 8.43 -6.74 -1.66
C ALA A 60 7.79 -8.07 -1.28
N ILE A 61 7.63 -8.32 0.02
CA ILE A 61 7.00 -9.54 0.51
C ILE A 61 5.54 -9.60 0.05
N LEU A 62 4.79 -8.50 0.20
CA LEU A 62 3.39 -8.47 -0.22
C LEU A 62 3.24 -8.67 -1.72
N GLU A 63 4.13 -8.10 -2.52
CA GLU A 63 4.10 -8.30 -3.97
C GLU A 63 4.42 -9.75 -4.34
N ASN A 64 5.46 -10.33 -3.73
CA ASN A 64 5.87 -11.71 -4.01
C ASN A 64 4.78 -12.71 -3.63
N GLN A 65 4.03 -12.42 -2.58
CA GLN A 65 2.93 -13.29 -2.15
C GLN A 65 1.64 -13.04 -2.93
N GLY A 66 1.63 -12.07 -3.84
CA GLY A 66 0.47 -11.80 -4.68
C GLY A 66 -0.64 -11.01 -3.99
N TYR A 67 -0.34 -10.30 -2.91
CA TYR A 67 -1.34 -9.52 -2.20
C TYR A 67 -1.52 -8.12 -2.76
N ILE A 68 -0.45 -7.51 -3.27
CA ILE A 68 -0.51 -6.17 -3.83
C ILE A 68 0.29 -6.08 -5.12
N LYS A 69 0.02 -5.02 -5.88
CA LYS A 69 0.82 -4.65 -7.05
C LYS A 69 1.08 -3.15 -6.96
N THR A 70 2.37 -2.76 -7.01
CA THR A 70 2.73 -1.35 -7.03
C THR A 70 2.78 -0.82 -8.44
N GLY A 71 2.49 0.47 -8.59
CA GLY A 71 2.55 1.16 -9.87
C GLY A 71 2.73 2.64 -9.65
N THR A 72 2.70 3.38 -10.73
CA THR A 72 2.78 4.84 -10.70
C THR A 72 1.63 5.44 -11.48
N ALA A 73 1.20 6.62 -11.06
CA ALA A 73 0.19 7.39 -11.77
C ALA A 73 0.64 8.84 -11.84
N GLU A 74 0.04 9.59 -12.74
CA GLU A 74 0.33 11.00 -12.90
C GLU A 74 -0.88 11.84 -12.52
N GLY A 75 -0.61 12.93 -11.82
CA GLY A 75 -1.60 13.94 -11.52
C GLY A 75 -1.14 15.28 -12.03
N LYS A 76 -2.07 16.23 -12.12
CA LYS A 76 -1.77 17.58 -12.59
C LYS A 76 -2.25 18.59 -11.57
N ASP A 77 -1.34 19.46 -11.14
CA ASP A 77 -1.68 20.55 -10.23
C ASP A 77 -2.48 21.60 -10.99
N LYS A 78 -3.69 21.91 -10.52
CA LYS A 78 -4.56 22.87 -11.18
C LYS A 78 -4.05 24.31 -11.11
N GLU A 79 -3.28 24.64 -10.08
CA GLU A 79 -2.77 26.00 -9.90
C GLU A 79 -1.50 26.27 -10.71
N THR A 80 -0.54 25.33 -10.69
CA THR A 80 0.75 25.51 -11.35
C THR A 80 0.81 24.86 -12.73
N ASN A 81 -0.17 24.03 -13.07
CA ASN A 81 -0.22 23.29 -14.34
C ASN A 81 0.95 22.31 -14.49
N LYS A 82 1.60 21.96 -13.39
CA LYS A 82 2.72 21.01 -13.39
C LYS A 82 2.21 19.59 -13.19
N THR A 83 2.86 18.66 -13.89
CA THR A 83 2.59 17.25 -13.73
C THR A 83 3.43 16.69 -12.57
N TYR A 84 2.84 15.84 -11.76
CA TYR A 84 3.55 15.13 -10.71
C TYR A 84 3.23 13.63 -10.78
N THR A 85 4.16 12.81 -10.29
CA THR A 85 3.95 11.36 -10.24
C THR A 85 3.76 10.91 -8.79
N TYR A 86 2.96 9.88 -8.60
CA TYR A 86 2.76 9.30 -7.27
C TYR A 86 2.67 7.78 -7.39
N THR A 87 3.03 7.10 -6.30
CA THR A 87 2.98 5.64 -6.25
C THR A 87 1.57 5.18 -5.91
N THR A 88 1.11 4.14 -6.62
CA THR A 88 -0.17 3.49 -6.35
C THR A 88 0.08 2.08 -5.85
N TYR A 89 -0.81 1.62 -4.98
CA TYR A 89 -0.77 0.27 -4.43
C TYR A 89 -2.11 -0.36 -4.71
N GLN A 90 -2.14 -1.35 -5.60
CA GLN A 90 -3.37 -2.06 -5.91
C GLN A 90 -3.46 -3.31 -5.04
N LEU A 91 -4.56 -3.43 -4.31
CA LEU A 91 -4.84 -4.62 -3.52
C LEU A 91 -5.44 -5.68 -4.44
N LEU A 92 -4.85 -6.86 -4.42
CA LEU A 92 -5.27 -7.96 -5.30
C LEU A 92 -6.15 -8.95 -4.52
N ASP A 93 -7.15 -9.46 -5.19
CA ASP A 93 -8.03 -10.49 -4.62
C ASP A 93 -7.45 -11.90 -4.79
#